data_9363d5e1e3c64ffe522be43f300e6895
#
_entry.id   9363d5e1e3c64ffe522be43f300e6895
#
_cell.length_a   1.000
_cell.length_b   1.000
_cell.length_c   1.000
_cell.angle_alpha   90.00
_cell.angle_beta   90.00
_cell.angle_gamma   90.00
#
_symmetry.space_group_name_H-M   'P 1'
#
loop_
_entity.id
_entity.type
_entity.pdbx_description
1 polymer ?
#
loop_
_entity_poly.entity_id
_entity_poly.type
_entity_poly.pdbx_seq_one_letter_code
_entity_poly.pdbx_strand_id
1 'polypeptide(L)'
;MNASFDIAAANYDNSFTHTVIGKLQRNLVYRHLRGILEENRIQNILEINCGTGEDAIWLAKQNYTVTATDISPLMVAVAEKKTNLENLNFRQVDINRLPQPFPDEKFDLIFSNFGGLNCLTKTELGQFLKNASGLLTQNGQLVLVIMPKNTLWEQLYFLAKADFKSVFRRKKENVVANVDGENIKTNYFNPKEVTHLASADFRIRLLKPIGFFIPPSYLEPFFRSRPKLVSVLHSLENTAGKHSFLSKYADHYLITLQKK
;
A
#
# COMPACT_ATOMS: atom_id res chain seq x y z
N MET A 1 6.82 -12.00 15.65
CA MET A 1 6.62 -10.52 15.75
C MET A 1 5.29 -10.30 16.45
N ASN A 2 5.21 -9.44 17.46
CA ASN A 2 3.90 -9.00 17.96
C ASN A 2 3.26 -8.23 16.81
N ALA A 3 2.01 -8.57 16.49
CA ALA A 3 1.25 -7.89 15.45
C ALA A 3 0.91 -6.48 15.93
N SER A 4 1.77 -5.53 15.61
CA SER A 4 1.72 -4.14 16.11
C SER A 4 0.50 -3.33 15.65
N PHE A 5 -0.33 -3.88 14.77
CA PHE A 5 -1.59 -3.25 14.32
C PHE A 5 -2.85 -3.75 15.07
N ASP A 6 -2.70 -4.61 16.07
CA ASP A 6 -3.85 -5.16 16.81
C ASP A 6 -4.64 -4.05 17.54
N ILE A 7 -3.95 -3.09 18.15
CA ILE A 7 -4.60 -1.99 18.87
C ILE A 7 -5.32 -1.06 17.87
N ALA A 8 -4.72 -0.80 16.71
CA ALA A 8 -5.29 0.06 15.69
C ALA A 8 -6.54 -0.55 15.02
N ALA A 9 -6.70 -1.88 15.04
CA ALA A 9 -7.72 -2.58 14.26
C ALA A 9 -9.15 -2.05 14.49
N ALA A 10 -9.52 -1.75 15.74
CA ALA A 10 -10.86 -1.30 16.07
C ALA A 10 -11.20 0.10 15.54
N ASN A 11 -10.20 0.96 15.35
CA ASN A 11 -10.40 2.36 14.93
C ASN A 11 -9.82 2.68 13.55
N TYR A 12 -9.13 1.77 12.91
CA TYR A 12 -8.40 1.98 11.66
C TYR A 12 -9.27 2.56 10.53
N ASP A 13 -10.50 2.07 10.41
CA ASP A 13 -11.41 2.57 9.39
C ASP A 13 -11.82 4.02 9.61
N ASN A 14 -12.00 4.44 10.86
CA ASN A 14 -12.34 5.83 11.19
C ASN A 14 -11.13 6.75 11.07
N SER A 15 -9.93 6.28 11.43
CA SER A 15 -8.71 7.08 11.41
C SER A 15 -8.08 7.20 10.02
N PHE A 16 -8.35 6.25 9.11
CA PHE A 16 -7.79 6.25 7.76
C PHE A 16 -8.84 5.97 6.67
N THR A 17 -9.45 4.78 6.65
CA THR A 17 -10.26 4.30 5.52
C THR A 17 -11.40 5.25 5.15
N HIS A 18 -12.13 5.76 6.15
CA HIS A 18 -13.30 6.60 5.96
C HIS A 18 -13.01 8.10 5.91
N THR A 19 -11.76 8.52 6.11
CA THR A 19 -11.36 9.91 6.03
C THR A 19 -11.45 10.44 4.60
N VAL A 20 -11.50 11.77 4.43
CA VAL A 20 -11.54 12.40 3.10
C VAL A 20 -10.25 12.09 2.33
N ILE A 21 -9.10 12.25 2.98
CA ILE A 21 -7.79 12.00 2.37
C ILE A 21 -7.63 10.51 2.05
N GLY A 22 -7.94 9.63 3.01
CA GLY A 22 -7.82 8.17 2.82
C GLY A 22 -8.63 7.67 1.62
N LYS A 23 -9.90 8.14 1.50
CA LYS A 23 -10.75 7.83 0.33
C LYS A 23 -10.15 8.34 -0.98
N LEU A 24 -9.62 9.56 -0.99
CA LEU A 24 -9.03 10.13 -2.21
C LEU A 24 -7.79 9.35 -2.64
N GLN A 25 -6.87 9.05 -1.73
CA GLN A 25 -5.67 8.27 -2.02
C GLN A 25 -6.03 6.86 -2.50
N ARG A 26 -7.00 6.19 -1.84
CA ARG A 26 -7.48 4.87 -2.24
C ARG A 26 -8.14 4.88 -3.63
N ASN A 27 -8.94 5.89 -3.94
CA ASN A 27 -9.54 6.05 -5.26
C ASN A 27 -8.50 6.25 -6.38
N LEU A 28 -7.37 6.90 -6.08
CA LEU A 28 -6.26 6.99 -7.04
C LEU A 28 -5.65 5.62 -7.31
N VAL A 29 -5.42 4.82 -6.27
CA VAL A 29 -4.93 3.44 -6.40
C VAL A 29 -5.93 2.62 -7.24
N TYR A 30 -7.21 2.66 -6.91
CA TYR A 30 -8.26 1.92 -7.64
C TYR A 30 -8.34 2.31 -9.11
N ARG A 31 -8.14 3.59 -9.45
CA ARG A 31 -8.11 4.04 -10.84
C ARG A 31 -7.02 3.32 -11.65
N HIS A 32 -5.83 3.22 -11.09
CA HIS A 32 -4.73 2.51 -11.74
C HIS A 32 -4.92 1.00 -11.73
N LEU A 33 -5.44 0.46 -10.62
CA LEU A 33 -5.69 -0.97 -10.48
C LEU A 33 -6.76 -1.46 -11.47
N ARG A 34 -7.85 -0.69 -11.70
CA ARG A 34 -8.85 -1.02 -12.73
C ARG A 34 -8.22 -1.22 -14.11
N GLY A 35 -7.37 -0.28 -14.57
CA GLY A 35 -6.68 -0.44 -15.85
C GLY A 35 -5.83 -1.72 -15.92
N ILE A 36 -5.15 -2.09 -14.82
CA ILE A 36 -4.38 -3.33 -14.76
C ILE A 36 -5.28 -4.56 -14.82
N LEU A 37 -6.41 -4.54 -14.11
CA LEU A 37 -7.38 -5.63 -14.06
C LEU A 37 -8.07 -5.84 -15.40
N GLU A 38 -8.40 -4.77 -16.13
CA GLU A 38 -9.06 -4.80 -17.44
C GLU A 38 -8.13 -5.29 -18.57
N GLU A 39 -6.84 -4.92 -18.53
CA GLU A 39 -5.85 -5.30 -19.55
C GLU A 39 -5.38 -6.76 -19.43
N ASN A 40 -5.60 -7.42 -18.32
CA ASN A 40 -5.06 -8.75 -18.02
C ASN A 40 -6.18 -9.73 -17.66
N ARG A 41 -5.99 -11.02 -18.00
CA ARG A 41 -6.91 -12.10 -17.62
C ARG A 41 -6.69 -12.49 -16.16
N ILE A 42 -6.96 -11.58 -15.24
CA ILE A 42 -6.83 -11.79 -13.80
C ILE A 42 -8.10 -12.45 -13.29
N GLN A 43 -7.96 -13.52 -12.50
CA GLN A 43 -9.03 -14.22 -11.80
C GLN A 43 -8.73 -14.36 -10.31
N ASN A 44 -7.52 -14.81 -9.98
CA ASN A 44 -7.09 -15.10 -8.63
C ASN A 44 -6.14 -14.03 -8.11
N ILE A 45 -6.52 -13.39 -7.02
CA ILE A 45 -5.77 -12.29 -6.41
C ILE A 45 -5.37 -12.67 -4.98
N LEU A 46 -4.09 -12.49 -4.66
CA LEU A 46 -3.59 -12.49 -3.29
C LEU A 46 -3.41 -11.03 -2.85
N GLU A 47 -4.18 -10.59 -1.87
CA GLU A 47 -3.90 -9.35 -1.18
C GLU A 47 -3.11 -9.62 0.10
N ILE A 48 -1.98 -8.97 0.22
CA ILE A 48 -1.12 -9.04 1.42
C ILE A 48 -1.22 -7.73 2.20
N ASN A 49 -1.13 -7.81 3.51
CA ASN A 49 -1.30 -6.68 4.43
C ASN A 49 -2.68 -6.00 4.24
N CYS A 50 -3.73 -6.82 4.18
CA CYS A 50 -5.09 -6.37 3.83
C CYS A 50 -5.73 -5.48 4.91
N GLY A 51 -5.16 -5.42 6.11
CA GLY A 51 -5.72 -4.67 7.24
C GLY A 51 -7.18 -5.09 7.51
N THR A 52 -8.07 -4.11 7.57
CA THR A 52 -9.51 -4.32 7.78
C THR A 52 -10.27 -4.75 6.52
N GLY A 53 -9.58 -5.17 5.44
CA GLY A 53 -10.15 -5.83 4.27
C GLY A 53 -10.85 -4.93 3.26
N GLU A 54 -10.69 -3.62 3.30
CA GLU A 54 -11.40 -2.69 2.41
C GLU A 54 -11.12 -2.94 0.93
N ASP A 55 -9.83 -3.15 0.60
CA ASP A 55 -9.39 -3.38 -0.78
C ASP A 55 -9.80 -4.78 -1.27
N ALA A 56 -9.67 -5.81 -0.39
CA ALA A 56 -10.12 -7.17 -0.68
C ALA A 56 -11.62 -7.23 -1.00
N ILE A 57 -12.44 -6.55 -0.18
CA ILE A 57 -13.89 -6.48 -0.39
C ILE A 57 -14.20 -5.76 -1.70
N TRP A 58 -13.48 -4.67 -2.02
CA TRP A 58 -13.66 -3.97 -3.29
C TRP A 58 -13.32 -4.86 -4.48
N LEU A 59 -12.23 -5.63 -4.44
CA LEU A 59 -11.83 -6.58 -5.48
C LEU A 59 -12.85 -7.72 -5.64
N ALA A 60 -13.29 -8.31 -4.54
CA ALA A 60 -14.28 -9.40 -4.57
C ALA A 60 -15.63 -8.94 -5.14
N LYS A 61 -16.06 -7.71 -4.86
CA LYS A 61 -17.24 -7.08 -5.49
C LYS A 61 -17.10 -6.83 -6.99
N GLN A 62 -15.88 -6.87 -7.54
CA GLN A 62 -15.62 -6.85 -8.99
C GLN A 62 -15.57 -8.27 -9.59
N ASN A 63 -16.01 -9.30 -8.83
CA ASN A 63 -16.07 -10.73 -9.20
C ASN A 63 -14.70 -11.42 -9.34
N TYR A 64 -13.63 -10.90 -8.70
CA TYR A 64 -12.36 -11.62 -8.57
C TYR A 64 -12.42 -12.60 -7.40
N THR A 65 -11.71 -13.71 -7.52
CA THR A 65 -11.44 -14.59 -6.38
C THR A 65 -10.28 -14.04 -5.58
N VAL A 66 -10.52 -13.70 -4.32
CA VAL A 66 -9.54 -12.98 -3.49
C VAL A 66 -9.18 -13.79 -2.25
N THR A 67 -7.89 -14.04 -2.07
CA THR A 67 -7.32 -14.45 -0.77
C THR A 67 -6.64 -13.22 -0.17
N ALA A 68 -7.14 -12.76 0.97
CA ALA A 68 -6.65 -11.57 1.64
C ALA A 68 -5.95 -11.95 2.95
N THR A 69 -4.74 -11.41 3.18
CA THR A 69 -3.93 -11.81 4.32
C THR A 69 -3.41 -10.63 5.11
N ASP A 70 -3.37 -10.78 6.43
CA ASP A 70 -2.70 -9.85 7.33
C ASP A 70 -2.00 -10.62 8.45
N ILE A 71 -0.97 -10.04 9.05
CA ILE A 71 -0.29 -10.64 10.20
C ILE A 71 -1.12 -10.47 11.48
N SER A 72 -1.92 -9.39 11.56
CA SER A 72 -2.77 -9.07 12.71
C SER A 72 -4.04 -9.91 12.71
N PRO A 73 -4.24 -10.79 13.71
CA PRO A 73 -5.50 -11.54 13.83
C PRO A 73 -6.70 -10.63 14.10
N LEU A 74 -6.51 -9.47 14.75
CA LEU A 74 -7.59 -8.54 15.02
C LEU A 74 -8.00 -7.78 13.75
N MET A 75 -7.07 -7.42 12.86
CA MET A 75 -7.39 -6.88 11.54
C MET A 75 -8.21 -7.86 10.71
N VAL A 76 -7.77 -9.12 10.65
CA VAL A 76 -8.49 -10.20 9.96
C VAL A 76 -9.91 -10.38 10.54
N ALA A 77 -10.04 -10.43 11.85
CA ALA A 77 -11.35 -10.56 12.51
C ALA A 77 -12.30 -9.37 12.23
N VAL A 78 -11.76 -8.15 12.08
CA VAL A 78 -12.55 -6.98 11.66
C VAL A 78 -12.97 -7.12 10.21
N ALA A 79 -12.06 -7.55 9.32
CA ALA A 79 -12.34 -7.73 7.90
C ALA A 79 -13.42 -8.79 7.64
N GLU A 80 -13.35 -9.94 8.31
CA GLU A 80 -14.33 -11.03 8.21
C GLU A 80 -15.76 -10.58 8.59
N LYS A 81 -15.88 -9.71 9.58
CA LYS A 81 -17.21 -9.19 10.02
C LYS A 81 -17.87 -8.24 9.02
N LYS A 82 -17.11 -7.70 8.05
CA LYS A 82 -17.64 -6.73 7.08
C LYS A 82 -18.39 -7.34 5.91
N THR A 83 -18.18 -8.63 5.64
CA THR A 83 -18.71 -9.24 4.42
C THR A 83 -18.81 -10.76 4.52
N ASN A 84 -19.75 -11.33 3.73
CA ASN A 84 -19.94 -12.78 3.58
C ASN A 84 -19.79 -13.17 2.09
N LEU A 85 -18.93 -12.50 1.32
CA LEU A 85 -18.72 -12.81 -0.10
C LEU A 85 -18.03 -14.18 -0.24
N GLU A 86 -18.61 -15.09 -1.02
CA GLU A 86 -18.11 -16.46 -1.20
C GLU A 86 -16.76 -16.51 -1.95
N ASN A 87 -16.48 -15.49 -2.77
CA ASN A 87 -15.25 -15.36 -3.53
C ASN A 87 -14.13 -14.62 -2.78
N LEU A 88 -14.28 -14.40 -1.45
CA LEU A 88 -13.31 -13.73 -0.60
C LEU A 88 -12.99 -14.57 0.63
N ASN A 89 -11.69 -14.86 0.81
CA ASN A 89 -11.19 -15.61 1.96
C ASN A 89 -10.13 -14.80 2.69
N PHE A 90 -10.32 -14.56 4.00
CA PHE A 90 -9.34 -13.91 4.86
C PHE A 90 -8.51 -14.96 5.61
N ARG A 91 -7.19 -14.72 5.72
CA ARG A 91 -6.26 -15.60 6.45
C ARG A 91 -5.26 -14.77 7.25
N GLN A 92 -4.94 -15.21 8.46
CA GLN A 92 -3.81 -14.66 9.20
C GLN A 92 -2.50 -15.25 8.64
N VAL A 93 -1.67 -14.41 8.03
CA VAL A 93 -0.38 -14.84 7.45
C VAL A 93 0.70 -13.80 7.69
N ASP A 94 1.86 -14.24 8.19
CA ASP A 94 3.08 -13.43 8.19
C ASP A 94 3.71 -13.46 6.79
N ILE A 95 3.84 -12.30 6.16
CA ILE A 95 4.45 -12.14 4.83
C ILE A 95 5.85 -12.75 4.73
N ASN A 96 6.61 -12.79 5.84
CA ASN A 96 7.95 -13.38 5.89
C ASN A 96 7.93 -14.92 5.78
N ARG A 97 6.75 -15.55 5.93
CA ARG A 97 6.58 -17.00 5.76
C ARG A 97 6.18 -17.41 4.34
N LEU A 98 5.97 -16.45 3.44
CA LEU A 98 5.70 -16.79 2.06
C LEU A 98 6.89 -17.55 1.43
N PRO A 99 6.65 -18.54 0.55
CA PRO A 99 5.36 -19.00 0.00
C PRO A 99 4.69 -20.13 0.80
N GLN A 100 5.22 -20.53 1.94
CA GLN A 100 4.81 -21.73 2.70
C GLN A 100 3.30 -21.86 2.96
N PRO A 101 2.52 -20.79 3.26
CA PRO A 101 1.07 -20.91 3.44
C PRO A 101 0.29 -21.23 2.16
N PHE A 102 0.94 -21.23 1.00
CA PHE A 102 0.36 -21.40 -0.33
C PHE A 102 1.19 -22.36 -1.20
N PRO A 103 1.40 -23.64 -0.78
CA PRO A 103 2.34 -24.54 -1.42
C PRO A 103 1.98 -24.83 -2.90
N ASP A 104 0.69 -24.96 -3.20
CA ASP A 104 0.17 -25.33 -4.53
C ASP A 104 -0.65 -24.20 -5.18
N GLU A 105 -0.80 -23.06 -4.52
CA GLU A 105 -1.59 -21.95 -5.02
C GLU A 105 -0.76 -21.03 -5.93
N LYS A 106 -1.38 -20.54 -7.01
CA LYS A 106 -0.83 -19.52 -7.89
C LYS A 106 -1.83 -18.39 -8.08
N PHE A 107 -1.29 -17.19 -8.16
CA PHE A 107 -2.08 -15.97 -8.28
C PHE A 107 -1.72 -15.22 -9.57
N ASP A 108 -2.72 -14.62 -10.19
CA ASP A 108 -2.52 -13.76 -11.35
C ASP A 108 -2.04 -12.38 -10.95
N LEU A 109 -2.46 -11.96 -9.77
CA LEU A 109 -2.08 -10.69 -9.16
C LEU A 109 -1.78 -10.87 -7.67
N ILE A 110 -0.66 -10.31 -7.22
CA ILE A 110 -0.41 -10.06 -5.80
C ILE A 110 -0.48 -8.56 -5.58
N PHE A 111 -1.31 -8.13 -4.62
CA PHE A 111 -1.57 -6.73 -4.33
C PHE A 111 -1.19 -6.39 -2.89
N SER A 112 -0.57 -5.23 -2.69
CA SER A 112 -0.34 -4.64 -1.36
C SER A 112 -0.57 -3.15 -1.39
N ASN A 113 -1.41 -2.65 -0.50
CA ASN A 113 -1.74 -1.23 -0.41
C ASN A 113 -1.24 -0.60 0.90
N PHE A 114 -1.01 0.71 0.88
CA PHE A 114 -0.77 1.61 2.01
C PHE A 114 0.17 1.10 3.12
N GLY A 115 1.47 1.05 2.82
CA GLY A 115 2.51 1.03 3.84
C GLY A 115 2.80 -0.30 4.53
N GLY A 116 2.02 -1.37 4.30
CA GLY A 116 2.30 -2.67 4.90
C GLY A 116 3.71 -3.17 4.59
N LEU A 117 4.17 -3.03 3.34
CA LEU A 117 5.55 -3.38 2.94
C LEU A 117 6.62 -2.45 3.55
N ASN A 118 6.24 -1.27 4.02
CA ASN A 118 7.14 -0.37 4.71
C ASN A 118 7.48 -0.82 6.15
N CYS A 119 6.79 -1.84 6.67
CA CYS A 119 7.17 -2.50 7.93
C CYS A 119 8.33 -3.47 7.76
N LEU A 120 8.67 -3.86 6.53
CA LEU A 120 9.79 -4.74 6.22
C LEU A 120 11.11 -3.98 6.20
N THR A 121 12.19 -4.65 6.61
CA THR A 121 13.56 -4.21 6.32
C THR A 121 13.85 -4.37 4.83
N LYS A 122 14.93 -3.76 4.34
CA LYS A 122 15.35 -3.91 2.94
C LYS A 122 15.62 -5.37 2.55
N THR A 123 16.20 -6.15 3.47
CA THR A 123 16.48 -7.59 3.26
C THR A 123 15.18 -8.38 3.17
N GLU A 124 14.23 -8.15 4.09
CA GLU A 124 12.93 -8.82 4.08
C GLU A 124 12.12 -8.44 2.84
N LEU A 125 12.14 -7.17 2.40
CA LEU A 125 11.50 -6.74 1.15
C LEU A 125 12.10 -7.48 -0.07
N GLY A 126 13.43 -7.62 -0.14
CA GLY A 126 14.08 -8.39 -1.20
C GLY A 126 13.67 -9.87 -1.19
N GLN A 127 13.60 -10.49 0.00
CA GLN A 127 13.14 -11.89 0.14
C GLN A 127 11.66 -12.03 -0.25
N PHE A 128 10.81 -11.08 0.19
CA PHE A 128 9.41 -11.05 -0.21
C PHE A 128 9.26 -11.00 -1.75
N LEU A 129 9.97 -10.11 -2.44
CA LEU A 129 9.90 -9.99 -3.89
C LEU A 129 10.27 -11.31 -4.58
N LYS A 130 11.34 -11.97 -4.14
CA LYS A 130 11.75 -13.28 -4.64
C LYS A 130 10.67 -14.35 -4.41
N ASN A 131 10.12 -14.42 -3.19
CA ASN A 131 9.09 -15.37 -2.82
C ASN A 131 7.78 -15.15 -3.60
N ALA A 132 7.39 -13.89 -3.81
CA ALA A 132 6.22 -13.49 -4.56
C ALA A 132 6.30 -13.94 -6.03
N SER A 133 7.50 -13.90 -6.64
CA SER A 133 7.71 -14.45 -7.99
C SER A 133 7.32 -15.93 -8.05
N GLY A 134 7.63 -16.71 -7.01
CA GLY A 134 7.22 -18.11 -6.92
C GLY A 134 5.73 -18.35 -6.80
N LEU A 135 4.96 -17.41 -6.26
CA LEU A 135 3.51 -17.50 -6.08
C LEU A 135 2.73 -17.00 -7.32
N LEU A 136 3.35 -16.26 -8.20
CA LEU A 136 2.69 -15.74 -9.39
C LEU A 136 2.63 -16.77 -10.52
N THR A 137 1.53 -16.72 -11.29
CA THR A 137 1.44 -17.38 -12.61
C THR A 137 2.51 -16.83 -13.56
N GLN A 138 2.70 -17.44 -14.74
CA GLN A 138 3.77 -17.06 -15.67
C GLN A 138 3.68 -15.60 -16.14
N ASN A 139 2.47 -15.07 -16.29
CA ASN A 139 2.23 -13.66 -16.67
C ASN A 139 1.75 -12.81 -15.49
N GLY A 140 1.86 -13.34 -14.28
CA GLY A 140 1.35 -12.70 -13.07
C GLY A 140 2.08 -11.41 -12.73
N GLN A 141 1.39 -10.56 -12.00
CA GLN A 141 1.86 -9.22 -11.66
C GLN A 141 1.86 -8.95 -10.14
N LEU A 142 2.81 -8.14 -9.71
CA LEU A 142 2.77 -7.48 -8.41
C LEU A 142 2.31 -6.05 -8.58
N VAL A 143 1.33 -5.61 -7.79
CA VAL A 143 0.95 -4.20 -7.65
C VAL A 143 1.19 -3.78 -6.22
N LEU A 144 2.13 -2.88 -6.02
CA LEU A 144 2.61 -2.48 -4.70
C LEU A 144 2.45 -0.97 -4.53
N VAL A 145 1.89 -0.55 -3.39
CA VAL A 145 1.79 0.86 -2.98
C VAL A 145 2.71 1.08 -1.78
N ILE A 146 3.76 1.87 -1.99
CA ILE A 146 4.90 1.99 -1.06
C ILE A 146 5.18 3.46 -0.75
N MET A 147 5.56 3.76 0.49
CA MET A 147 5.99 5.10 0.92
C MET A 147 7.46 5.34 0.53
N PRO A 148 7.76 6.43 -0.21
CA PRO A 148 9.14 6.80 -0.57
C PRO A 148 9.87 7.54 0.55
N LYS A 149 11.21 7.65 0.40
CA LYS A 149 12.09 8.38 1.33
C LYS A 149 11.94 9.90 1.28
N ASN A 150 11.39 10.46 0.19
CA ASN A 150 11.34 11.92 -0.03
C ASN A 150 9.92 12.39 -0.27
N THR A 151 9.13 12.57 0.77
CA THR A 151 7.77 13.12 0.66
C THR A 151 7.79 14.62 0.83
N LEU A 152 7.40 15.40 -0.19
CA LEU A 152 7.40 16.85 -0.13
C LEU A 152 6.47 17.41 0.93
N TRP A 153 5.28 16.82 1.09
CA TRP A 153 4.32 17.21 2.13
C TRP A 153 4.91 17.15 3.53
N GLU A 154 5.60 16.06 3.84
CA GLU A 154 6.21 15.89 5.16
C GLU A 154 7.36 16.85 5.37
N GLN A 155 8.19 17.06 4.34
CA GLN A 155 9.28 18.02 4.40
C GLN A 155 8.76 19.44 4.64
N LEU A 156 7.74 19.88 3.89
CA LEU A 156 7.11 21.19 4.09
C LEU A 156 6.45 21.32 5.46
N TYR A 157 5.79 20.26 5.94
CA TYR A 157 5.18 20.25 7.26
C TYR A 157 6.19 20.46 8.38
N PHE A 158 7.32 19.73 8.37
CA PHE A 158 8.36 19.90 9.39
C PHE A 158 9.11 21.21 9.25
N LEU A 159 9.33 21.70 8.04
CA LEU A 159 9.89 23.04 7.81
C LEU A 159 8.98 24.14 8.40
N ALA A 160 7.67 24.06 8.16
CA ALA A 160 6.70 25.01 8.72
C ALA A 160 6.64 24.97 10.27
N LYS A 161 6.99 23.82 10.87
CA LYS A 161 7.11 23.66 12.34
C LYS A 161 8.49 24.00 12.90
N ALA A 162 9.43 24.44 12.07
CA ALA A 162 10.85 24.65 12.42
C ALA A 162 11.53 23.39 13.01
N ASP A 163 11.01 22.20 12.72
CA ASP A 163 11.61 20.92 13.11
C ASP A 163 12.54 20.38 12.01
N PHE A 164 13.68 21.01 11.86
CA PHE A 164 14.68 20.68 10.85
C PHE A 164 15.24 19.24 10.99
N LYS A 165 15.20 18.66 12.19
CA LYS A 165 15.67 17.30 12.45
C LYS A 165 14.77 16.26 11.78
N SER A 166 13.49 16.52 11.68
CA SER A 166 12.48 15.62 11.13
C SER A 166 12.26 15.77 9.64
N VAL A 167 12.73 16.85 8.99
CA VAL A 167 12.57 17.10 7.54
C VAL A 167 13.00 15.91 6.69
N PHE A 168 14.07 15.23 7.08
CA PHE A 168 14.63 14.09 6.35
C PHE A 168 14.55 12.78 7.13
N ARG A 169 13.61 12.65 8.08
CA ARG A 169 13.49 11.45 8.93
C ARG A 169 13.30 10.17 8.13
N ARG A 170 12.53 10.22 7.01
CA ARG A 170 12.29 9.06 6.13
C ARG A 170 13.55 8.50 5.44
N LYS A 171 14.67 9.23 5.47
CA LYS A 171 15.95 8.71 4.95
C LYS A 171 16.67 7.77 5.92
N LYS A 172 16.26 7.77 7.18
CA LYS A 172 16.80 6.88 8.21
C LYS A 172 16.14 5.49 8.12
N GLU A 173 16.83 4.48 8.60
CA GLU A 173 16.27 3.13 8.75
C GLU A 173 15.52 3.01 10.08
N ASN A 174 14.52 2.11 10.13
CA ASN A 174 13.74 1.80 11.32
C ASN A 174 13.15 3.05 12.00
N VAL A 175 12.58 3.94 11.20
CA VAL A 175 11.89 5.12 11.73
C VAL A 175 10.67 4.68 12.50
N VAL A 176 10.52 5.19 13.72
CA VAL A 176 9.30 4.92 14.50
C VAL A 176 8.20 5.87 14.03
N ALA A 177 7.12 5.31 13.49
CA ALA A 177 5.88 6.01 13.18
C ALA A 177 4.82 5.67 14.23
N ASN A 178 4.10 6.67 14.71
CA ASN A 178 2.95 6.43 15.60
C ASN A 178 1.70 6.24 14.75
N VAL A 179 1.05 5.10 14.91
CA VAL A 179 -0.23 4.77 14.24
C VAL A 179 -1.23 4.40 15.34
N ASP A 180 -2.23 5.25 15.52
CA ASP A 180 -3.29 5.08 16.53
C ASP A 180 -2.77 4.77 17.96
N GLY A 181 -1.66 5.40 18.35
CA GLY A 181 -1.03 5.22 19.66
C GLY A 181 0.05 4.16 19.73
N GLU A 182 0.23 3.35 18.68
CA GLU A 182 1.31 2.35 18.59
C GLU A 182 2.53 2.87 17.84
N ASN A 183 3.69 2.46 18.30
CA ASN A 183 4.98 2.78 17.70
C ASN A 183 5.40 1.68 16.73
N ILE A 184 5.26 1.95 15.43
CA ILE A 184 5.56 1.00 14.36
C ILE A 184 6.89 1.34 13.71
N LYS A 185 7.79 0.35 13.63
CA LYS A 185 9.02 0.49 12.85
C LYS A 185 8.69 0.54 11.37
N THR A 186 9.08 1.63 10.74
CA THR A 186 8.75 1.92 9.34
C THR A 186 10.04 2.19 8.56
N ASN A 187 10.19 1.54 7.42
CA ASN A 187 11.26 1.74 6.46
C ASN A 187 10.68 2.33 5.17
N TYR A 188 11.40 3.22 4.55
CA TYR A 188 10.95 3.91 3.34
C TYR A 188 11.81 3.49 2.16
N PHE A 189 11.20 3.24 1.00
CA PHE A 189 11.90 2.74 -0.17
C PHE A 189 11.60 3.61 -1.40
N ASN A 190 12.63 4.18 -2.01
CA ASN A 190 12.44 4.88 -3.28
C ASN A 190 12.18 3.90 -4.42
N PRO A 191 11.47 4.32 -5.50
CA PRO A 191 11.19 3.44 -6.64
C PRO A 191 12.41 2.73 -7.21
N LYS A 192 13.56 3.42 -7.30
CA LYS A 192 14.81 2.83 -7.80
C LYS A 192 15.32 1.67 -6.93
N GLU A 193 15.13 1.75 -5.61
CA GLU A 193 15.56 0.68 -4.69
C GLU A 193 14.69 -0.56 -4.87
N VAL A 194 13.36 -0.39 -4.95
CA VAL A 194 12.42 -1.49 -5.19
C VAL A 194 12.67 -2.13 -6.56
N THR A 195 12.87 -1.30 -7.59
CA THR A 195 13.21 -1.78 -8.93
C THR A 195 14.48 -2.62 -8.95
N HIS A 196 15.52 -2.16 -8.25
CA HIS A 196 16.78 -2.90 -8.17
C HIS A 196 16.61 -4.24 -7.46
N LEU A 197 15.89 -4.27 -6.33
CA LEU A 197 15.60 -5.51 -5.59
C LEU A 197 14.76 -6.50 -6.41
N ALA A 198 13.84 -6.00 -7.24
CA ALA A 198 12.96 -6.82 -8.08
C ALA A 198 13.60 -7.25 -9.41
N SER A 199 14.76 -6.70 -9.78
CA SER A 199 15.30 -6.78 -11.15
C SER A 199 15.62 -8.19 -11.63
N ALA A 200 15.87 -9.16 -10.73
CA ALA A 200 16.13 -10.54 -11.10
C ALA A 200 14.88 -11.22 -11.70
N ASP A 201 13.75 -11.06 -11.04
CA ASP A 201 12.52 -11.82 -11.30
C ASP A 201 11.45 -11.02 -12.05
N PHE A 202 11.55 -9.70 -12.06
CA PHE A 202 10.50 -8.80 -12.56
C PHE A 202 11.00 -7.74 -13.53
N ARG A 203 10.07 -7.25 -14.36
CA ARG A 203 10.20 -6.01 -15.15
C ARG A 203 9.11 -5.02 -14.73
N ILE A 204 9.47 -3.74 -14.72
CA ILE A 204 8.52 -2.67 -14.40
C ILE A 204 7.56 -2.49 -15.57
N ARG A 205 6.27 -2.43 -15.27
CA ARG A 205 5.19 -2.09 -16.22
C ARG A 205 4.67 -0.69 -16.01
N LEU A 206 4.49 -0.28 -14.75
CA LEU A 206 3.89 0.99 -14.40
C LEU A 206 4.55 1.57 -13.15
N LEU A 207 4.72 2.89 -13.11
CA LEU A 207 5.13 3.65 -11.92
C LEU A 207 4.34 4.96 -11.88
N LYS A 208 3.58 5.14 -10.80
CA LYS A 208 2.68 6.30 -10.62
C LYS A 208 2.81 6.91 -9.23
N PRO A 209 2.86 8.24 -9.10
CA PRO A 209 2.73 8.91 -7.81
C PRO A 209 1.31 8.73 -7.26
N ILE A 210 1.18 8.59 -5.96
CA ILE A 210 -0.07 8.56 -5.21
C ILE A 210 0.05 9.59 -4.08
N GLY A 211 -0.75 10.64 -4.12
CA GLY A 211 -0.69 11.70 -3.12
C GLY A 211 0.53 12.62 -3.28
N PHE A 212 0.79 13.09 -4.51
CA PHE A 212 1.78 14.16 -4.72
C PHE A 212 1.19 15.51 -4.31
N PHE A 213 -0.02 15.85 -4.77
CA PHE A 213 -0.79 17.01 -4.34
C PHE A 213 -1.79 16.69 -3.24
N ILE A 214 -2.35 15.46 -3.20
CA ILE A 214 -3.20 15.04 -2.09
C ILE A 214 -2.30 14.83 -0.86
N PRO A 215 -2.62 15.51 0.27
CA PRO A 215 -1.80 15.47 1.47
C PRO A 215 -1.81 14.08 2.13
N PRO A 216 -0.83 13.81 3.03
CA PRO A 216 -0.87 12.63 3.90
C PRO A 216 -2.03 12.66 4.90
N SER A 217 -2.47 11.48 5.33
CA SER A 217 -3.64 11.30 6.20
C SER A 217 -3.56 12.03 7.55
N TYR A 218 -2.36 12.22 8.12
CA TYR A 218 -2.20 12.98 9.36
C TYR A 218 -2.56 14.47 9.24
N LEU A 219 -2.73 14.98 8.02
CA LEU A 219 -3.23 16.33 7.76
C LEU A 219 -4.76 16.39 7.60
N GLU A 220 -5.47 15.27 7.71
CA GLU A 220 -6.93 15.18 7.62
C GLU A 220 -7.65 16.24 8.46
N PRO A 221 -7.28 16.53 9.75
CA PRO A 221 -7.98 17.52 10.54
C PRO A 221 -7.98 18.93 9.92
N PHE A 222 -6.93 19.29 9.18
CA PHE A 222 -6.84 20.57 8.48
C PHE A 222 -7.65 20.59 7.18
N PHE A 223 -7.59 19.50 6.40
CA PHE A 223 -8.18 19.47 5.05
C PHE A 223 -9.66 19.11 5.04
N ARG A 224 -10.15 18.30 5.99
CA ARG A 224 -11.57 17.89 6.04
C ARG A 224 -12.55 19.06 6.08
N SER A 225 -12.15 20.19 6.66
CA SER A 225 -12.95 21.41 6.75
C SER A 225 -12.81 22.33 5.52
N ARG A 226 -12.00 21.94 4.50
CA ARG A 226 -11.67 22.75 3.32
C ARG A 226 -11.95 22.04 2.00
N PRO A 227 -13.20 21.64 1.70
CA PRO A 227 -13.52 20.80 0.55
C PRO A 227 -13.15 21.43 -0.80
N LYS A 228 -13.23 22.77 -0.92
CA LYS A 228 -12.82 23.48 -2.14
C LYS A 228 -11.33 23.34 -2.40
N LEU A 229 -10.48 23.45 -1.36
CA LEU A 229 -9.03 23.25 -1.47
C LEU A 229 -8.71 21.80 -1.84
N VAL A 230 -9.37 20.84 -1.20
CA VAL A 230 -9.22 19.40 -1.52
C VAL A 230 -9.59 19.13 -2.98
N SER A 231 -10.65 19.72 -3.50
CA SER A 231 -11.05 19.58 -4.92
C SER A 231 -9.98 20.11 -5.88
N VAL A 232 -9.39 21.27 -5.58
CA VAL A 232 -8.27 21.83 -6.39
C VAL A 232 -7.06 20.88 -6.36
N LEU A 233 -6.64 20.41 -5.18
CA LEU A 233 -5.52 19.48 -5.03
C LEU A 233 -5.78 18.16 -5.78
N HIS A 234 -7.01 17.64 -5.71
CA HIS A 234 -7.40 16.45 -6.45
C HIS A 234 -7.32 16.65 -7.97
N SER A 235 -7.70 17.84 -8.48
CA SER A 235 -7.58 18.16 -9.91
C SER A 235 -6.11 18.22 -10.35
N LEU A 236 -5.23 18.82 -9.53
CA LEU A 236 -3.80 18.86 -9.77
C LEU A 236 -3.15 17.45 -9.71
N GLU A 237 -3.64 16.59 -8.81
CA GLU A 237 -3.19 15.21 -8.70
C GLU A 237 -3.34 14.43 -10.00
N ASN A 238 -4.41 14.67 -10.75
CA ASN A 238 -4.63 14.04 -12.06
C ASN A 238 -3.53 14.40 -13.07
N THR A 239 -2.95 15.59 -12.97
CA THR A 239 -1.81 16.01 -13.80
C THR A 239 -0.52 15.35 -13.31
N ALA A 240 -0.29 15.33 -12.00
CA ALA A 240 0.88 14.68 -11.40
C ALA A 240 0.95 13.19 -11.76
N GLY A 241 -0.18 12.49 -11.79
CA GLY A 241 -0.27 11.08 -12.14
C GLY A 241 0.27 10.72 -13.54
N LYS A 242 0.47 11.71 -14.43
CA LYS A 242 1.10 11.51 -15.74
C LYS A 242 2.63 11.40 -15.66
N HIS A 243 3.26 11.83 -14.58
CA HIS A 243 4.70 12.00 -14.45
C HIS A 243 5.31 11.03 -13.43
N SER A 244 5.85 9.91 -13.89
CA SER A 244 6.42 8.87 -13.03
C SER A 244 7.59 9.35 -12.14
N PHE A 245 8.35 10.36 -12.56
CA PHE A 245 9.45 10.90 -11.76
C PHE A 245 9.00 11.56 -10.44
N LEU A 246 7.71 11.96 -10.35
CA LEU A 246 7.11 12.50 -9.12
C LEU A 246 6.89 11.42 -8.05
N SER A 247 6.90 10.14 -8.41
CA SER A 247 6.70 9.01 -7.50
C SER A 247 7.64 9.00 -6.29
N LYS A 248 8.86 9.51 -6.45
CA LYS A 248 9.84 9.60 -5.35
C LYS A 248 9.58 10.75 -4.37
N TYR A 249 8.60 11.63 -4.67
CA TYR A 249 8.27 12.82 -3.88
C TYR A 249 6.83 12.84 -3.37
N ALA A 250 6.00 11.92 -3.83
CA ALA A 250 4.62 11.75 -3.38
C ALA A 250 4.55 11.12 -1.99
N ASP A 251 3.39 11.07 -1.38
CA ASP A 251 3.20 10.39 -0.09
C ASP A 251 3.40 8.87 -0.24
N HIS A 252 2.84 8.32 -1.32
CA HIS A 252 3.05 6.95 -1.76
C HIS A 252 3.35 6.91 -3.26
N TYR A 253 3.74 5.76 -3.75
CA TYR A 253 3.76 5.47 -5.19
C TYR A 253 3.23 4.05 -5.44
N LEU A 254 2.55 3.90 -6.56
CA LEU A 254 2.15 2.60 -7.08
C LEU A 254 3.20 2.13 -8.08
N ILE A 255 3.69 0.92 -7.91
CA ILE A 255 4.55 0.23 -8.87
C ILE A 255 3.93 -1.10 -9.28
N THR A 256 3.88 -1.35 -10.59
CA THR A 256 3.48 -2.64 -11.15
C THR A 256 4.70 -3.34 -11.70
N LEU A 257 4.91 -4.55 -11.25
CA LEU A 257 6.01 -5.43 -11.60
C LEU A 257 5.44 -6.70 -12.23
N GLN A 258 5.83 -7.01 -13.47
CA GLN A 258 5.44 -8.24 -14.16
C GLN A 258 6.53 -9.27 -14.03
N LYS A 259 6.16 -10.50 -13.67
CA LYS A 259 7.07 -11.66 -13.68
C LYS A 259 7.70 -11.85 -15.05
N LYS A 260 8.99 -12.17 -15.06
CA LYS A 260 9.76 -12.47 -16.29
C LYS A 260 9.45 -13.83 -16.85
#